data_c4127578d3628deb081521b414198778
#
_entry.id   c4127578d3628deb081521b414198778
#
_cell.length_a   1.000
_cell.length_b   1.000
_cell.length_c   1.000
_cell.angle_alpha   90.00
_cell.angle_beta   90.00
_cell.angle_gamma   90.00
#
_symmetry.space_group_name_H-M   'P 1'
#
loop_
_entity.id
_entity.type
_entity.pdbx_description
1 polymer ?
#
loop_
_entity_poly.entity_id
_entity_poly.type
_entity_poly.pdbx_seq_one_letter_code
_entity_poly.pdbx_strand_id
1 'polypeptide(L)'
;MKQAQLTDNDWTASAVESKSASAQSDENEASGESHPETKAALCEQAATHASEVTAEHFPELPVKTINWETSTRMQRSAGVAIYDHQGEQITIRLSWDAYEAYGWEQFSRVVRHELIHTWQYHEYGEADHGSTFKQWVEPLETDRHCERYADPKYWVICAECESRDPRYRRSKVVKHPEKYSCGRCGGAISIEEA
;
A
#
# COMPACT_ATOMS: atom_id res chain seq x y z
N MET A 1 -17.07 11.33 5.18
CA MET A 1 -15.83 10.66 4.70
C MET A 1 -15.33 9.76 5.80
N LYS A 2 -15.61 8.46 5.73
CA LYS A 2 -14.90 7.46 6.52
C LYS A 2 -13.77 6.94 5.65
N GLN A 3 -12.53 7.33 5.95
CA GLN A 3 -11.36 6.65 5.45
C GLN A 3 -11.24 5.34 6.21
N ALA A 4 -11.05 4.23 5.53
CA ALA A 4 -10.57 3.02 6.15
C ALA A 4 -9.14 3.33 6.65
N GLN A 5 -9.04 3.74 7.92
CA GLN A 5 -7.75 3.94 8.57
C GLN A 5 -7.24 2.56 8.94
N LEU A 6 -6.18 2.11 8.26
CA LEU A 6 -5.31 1.07 8.75
C LEU A 6 -4.89 1.43 10.17
N THR A 7 -5.43 0.73 11.17
CA THR A 7 -4.96 0.84 12.54
C THR A 7 -3.58 0.22 12.63
N ASP A 8 -2.62 0.99 13.11
CA ASP A 8 -1.17 0.74 13.20
C ASP A 8 -0.76 -0.43 14.13
N ASN A 9 -1.57 -1.47 14.33
CA ASN A 9 -1.35 -2.39 15.45
C ASN A 9 -1.09 -3.86 15.10
N ASP A 10 -0.78 -4.22 13.85
CA ASP A 10 -0.50 -5.64 13.56
C ASP A 10 0.80 -5.83 12.76
N TRP A 11 1.92 -5.46 13.39
CA TRP A 11 3.25 -5.71 12.87
C TRP A 11 4.03 -6.68 13.76
N THR A 12 4.17 -7.94 13.32
CA THR A 12 5.20 -8.86 13.80
C THR A 12 6.33 -8.89 12.77
N ALA A 13 7.52 -8.44 13.17
CA ALA A 13 8.71 -8.51 12.36
C ALA A 13 9.11 -9.95 12.09
N SER A 14 9.03 -10.43 10.85
CA SER A 14 9.77 -11.60 10.38
C SER A 14 11.10 -11.12 9.83
N ALA A 15 12.18 -11.64 10.39
CA ALA A 15 13.54 -11.41 9.92
C ALA A 15 13.72 -12.06 8.53
N VAL A 16 14.11 -11.28 7.53
CA VAL A 16 14.51 -11.79 6.21
C VAL A 16 16.02 -11.67 6.10
N GLU A 17 16.66 -12.84 5.97
CA GLU A 17 18.09 -12.97 5.68
C GLU A 17 18.44 -12.39 4.31
N SER A 18 19.45 -11.52 4.30
CA SER A 18 20.05 -10.96 3.10
C SER A 18 20.77 -12.05 2.28
N LYS A 19 20.28 -12.33 1.07
CA LYS A 19 21.04 -13.01 0.02
C LYS A 19 21.49 -12.02 -1.01
N SER A 20 22.81 -11.82 -1.08
CA SER A 20 23.49 -11.16 -2.17
C SER A 20 23.31 -11.95 -3.46
N ALA A 21 22.75 -11.34 -4.51
CA ALA A 21 22.72 -11.89 -5.85
C ALA A 21 23.63 -11.09 -6.78
N SER A 22 24.57 -11.81 -7.35
CA SER A 22 25.52 -11.38 -8.38
C SER A 22 24.80 -11.06 -9.70
N ALA A 23 25.26 -9.97 -10.35
CA ALA A 23 24.85 -9.62 -11.70
C ALA A 23 25.13 -10.73 -12.71
N GLN A 24 24.11 -11.11 -13.46
CA GLN A 24 24.26 -11.72 -14.79
C GLN A 24 23.34 -10.98 -15.74
N SER A 25 24.00 -10.37 -16.74
CA SER A 25 23.37 -9.83 -17.93
C SER A 25 22.94 -11.01 -18.80
N ASP A 26 21.63 -11.17 -19.02
CA ASP A 26 21.12 -11.93 -20.15
C ASP A 26 19.99 -11.12 -20.80
N GLU A 27 20.23 -10.82 -22.08
CA GLU A 27 19.28 -10.25 -23.01
C GLU A 27 18.12 -11.23 -23.17
N ASN A 28 16.92 -10.82 -22.76
CA ASN A 28 15.70 -11.51 -23.15
C ASN A 28 14.72 -10.52 -23.78
N GLU A 29 14.46 -10.77 -25.05
CA GLU A 29 13.53 -10.03 -25.89
C GLU A 29 12.08 -10.07 -25.38
N ALA A 30 11.52 -8.89 -25.25
CA ALA A 30 10.17 -8.45 -25.59
C ALA A 30 8.97 -9.34 -25.26
N SER A 31 8.34 -9.01 -24.17
CA SER A 31 6.92 -8.68 -24.18
C SER A 31 6.81 -7.19 -23.83
N GLY A 32 6.28 -6.38 -24.74
CA GLY A 32 6.26 -4.91 -24.59
C GLY A 32 5.31 -4.45 -23.48
N GLU A 33 5.68 -4.64 -22.24
CA GLU A 33 5.05 -3.99 -21.10
C GLU A 33 5.48 -2.52 -21.10
N SER A 34 4.62 -1.65 -21.63
CA SER A 34 4.87 -0.22 -21.61
C SER A 34 4.89 0.25 -20.16
N HIS A 35 6.07 0.65 -19.68
CA HIS A 35 6.19 1.31 -18.39
C HIS A 35 5.56 2.70 -18.46
N PRO A 36 4.53 3.02 -17.68
CA PRO A 36 3.97 4.36 -17.60
C PRO A 36 5.02 5.40 -17.24
N GLU A 37 5.25 6.34 -18.14
CA GLU A 37 6.19 7.45 -17.92
C GLU A 37 5.50 8.65 -17.26
N THR A 38 4.18 8.64 -17.20
CA THR A 38 3.39 9.72 -16.61
C THR A 38 2.32 9.21 -15.65
N LYS A 39 1.90 10.07 -14.74
CA LYS A 39 0.81 9.77 -13.79
C LYS A 39 -0.50 9.42 -14.50
N ALA A 40 -0.81 10.07 -15.63
CA ALA A 40 -1.98 9.76 -16.41
C ALA A 40 -1.87 8.37 -17.05
N ALA A 41 -0.73 8.02 -17.63
CA ALA A 41 -0.48 6.69 -18.19
C ALA A 41 -0.56 5.60 -17.12
N LEU A 42 -0.10 5.87 -15.89
CA LEU A 42 -0.25 4.92 -14.78
C LEU A 42 -1.74 4.70 -14.42
N CYS A 43 -2.55 5.76 -14.40
CA CYS A 43 -4.00 5.62 -14.17
C CYS A 43 -4.67 4.81 -15.29
N GLU A 44 -4.32 5.06 -16.54
CA GLU A 44 -4.86 4.34 -17.70
C GLU A 44 -4.47 2.85 -17.68
N GLN A 45 -3.22 2.53 -17.40
CA GLN A 45 -2.75 1.16 -17.28
C GLN A 45 -3.42 0.45 -16.10
N ALA A 46 -3.55 1.10 -14.94
CA ALA A 46 -4.24 0.56 -13.78
C ALA A 46 -5.72 0.30 -14.07
N ALA A 47 -6.41 1.20 -14.75
CA ALA A 47 -7.81 1.05 -15.13
C ALA A 47 -8.01 -0.10 -16.15
N THR A 48 -7.08 -0.27 -17.10
CA THR A 48 -7.07 -1.39 -18.05
C THR A 48 -6.91 -2.72 -17.31
N HIS A 49 -5.88 -2.83 -16.47
CA HIS A 49 -5.62 -4.02 -15.65
C HIS A 49 -6.80 -4.33 -14.71
N ALA A 50 -7.37 -3.31 -14.09
CA ALA A 50 -8.56 -3.46 -13.25
C ALA A 50 -9.76 -4.03 -14.04
N SER A 51 -9.94 -3.60 -15.29
CA SER A 51 -11.03 -4.10 -16.13
C SER A 51 -10.85 -5.58 -16.50
N GLU A 52 -9.61 -6.03 -16.70
CA GLU A 52 -9.28 -7.42 -16.96
C GLU A 52 -9.56 -8.29 -15.71
N VAL A 53 -9.03 -7.87 -14.57
CA VAL A 53 -9.21 -8.58 -13.29
C VAL A 53 -10.69 -8.65 -12.87
N THR A 54 -11.43 -7.57 -13.03
CA THR A 54 -12.85 -7.53 -12.63
C THR A 54 -13.73 -8.35 -13.56
N ALA A 55 -13.41 -8.45 -14.84
CA ALA A 55 -14.14 -9.30 -15.76
C ALA A 55 -14.08 -10.79 -15.38
N GLU A 56 -13.00 -11.23 -14.75
CA GLU A 56 -12.79 -12.59 -14.29
C GLU A 56 -13.35 -12.86 -12.89
N HIS A 57 -13.08 -11.95 -11.95
CA HIS A 57 -13.31 -12.19 -10.52
C HIS A 57 -14.49 -11.42 -9.92
N PHE A 58 -14.84 -10.27 -10.48
CA PHE A 58 -15.87 -9.36 -9.96
C PHE A 58 -16.77 -8.80 -11.07
N PRO A 59 -17.47 -9.67 -11.84
CA PRO A 59 -18.21 -9.23 -13.04
C PRO A 59 -19.34 -8.21 -12.74
N GLU A 60 -19.85 -8.19 -11.52
CA GLU A 60 -20.90 -7.24 -11.09
C GLU A 60 -20.33 -5.87 -10.67
N LEU A 61 -19.00 -5.77 -10.49
CA LEU A 61 -18.37 -4.51 -10.08
C LEU A 61 -18.35 -3.50 -11.24
N PRO A 62 -18.95 -2.30 -11.06
CA PRO A 62 -18.97 -1.29 -12.11
C PRO A 62 -17.61 -0.59 -12.26
N VAL A 63 -16.58 -1.33 -12.67
CA VAL A 63 -15.18 -0.87 -12.74
C VAL A 63 -14.98 0.42 -13.51
N LYS A 64 -15.82 0.67 -14.54
CA LYS A 64 -15.77 1.90 -15.37
C LYS A 64 -16.16 3.16 -14.61
N THR A 65 -16.82 3.03 -13.47
CA THR A 65 -17.21 4.17 -12.64
C THR A 65 -16.15 4.52 -11.59
N ILE A 66 -15.10 3.71 -11.46
CA ILE A 66 -14.00 3.98 -10.55
C ILE A 66 -13.22 5.19 -11.04
N ASN A 67 -13.03 6.16 -10.14
CA ASN A 67 -12.15 7.30 -10.39
C ASN A 67 -10.71 6.93 -10.03
N TRP A 68 -9.77 7.20 -10.93
CA TRP A 68 -8.35 6.88 -10.76
C TRP A 68 -7.54 8.15 -10.54
N GLU A 69 -6.74 8.16 -9.50
CA GLU A 69 -5.88 9.27 -9.14
C GLU A 69 -4.47 8.80 -8.80
N THR A 70 -3.47 9.63 -9.06
CA THR A 70 -2.10 9.42 -8.57
C THR A 70 -1.68 10.51 -7.59
N SER A 71 -0.81 10.15 -6.65
CA SER A 71 -0.29 11.06 -5.63
C SER A 71 1.20 10.82 -5.38
N THR A 72 1.97 11.90 -5.25
CA THR A 72 3.37 11.90 -4.75
C THR A 72 3.46 12.18 -3.25
N ARG A 73 2.32 12.25 -2.54
CA ARG A 73 2.29 12.55 -1.10
C ARG A 73 2.05 11.32 -0.23
N MET A 74 1.76 10.18 -0.86
CA MET A 74 1.59 8.92 -0.16
C MET A 74 2.97 8.37 0.19
N GLN A 75 3.23 8.07 1.44
CA GLN A 75 4.54 7.58 1.93
C GLN A 75 4.40 6.27 2.71
N ARG A 76 3.18 5.85 3.04
CA ARG A 76 2.91 4.68 3.90
C ARG A 76 2.11 3.59 3.22
N SER A 77 1.36 3.93 2.19
CA SER A 77 0.56 2.99 1.41
C SER A 77 0.83 3.23 -0.07
N ALA A 78 0.95 2.15 -0.82
CA ALA A 78 1.17 2.20 -2.27
C ALA A 78 -0.13 2.49 -3.04
N GLY A 79 -1.28 2.12 -2.48
CA GLY A 79 -2.62 2.41 -2.96
C GLY A 79 -3.58 2.74 -1.82
N VAL A 80 -4.76 3.22 -2.16
CA VAL A 80 -5.91 3.34 -1.27
C VAL A 80 -7.21 3.44 -2.07
N ALA A 81 -8.18 2.57 -1.75
CA ALA A 81 -9.55 2.69 -2.20
C ALA A 81 -10.33 3.61 -1.24
N ILE A 82 -11.03 4.59 -1.77
CA ILE A 82 -11.79 5.59 -1.02
C ILE A 82 -13.24 5.52 -1.48
N TYR A 83 -14.18 5.33 -0.57
CA TYR A 83 -15.60 5.35 -0.84
C TYR A 83 -16.23 6.64 -0.32
N ASP A 84 -16.85 7.40 -1.20
CA ASP A 84 -17.69 8.54 -0.84
C ASP A 84 -19.15 8.09 -0.71
N HIS A 85 -19.61 7.92 0.52
CA HIS A 85 -20.97 7.49 0.81
C HIS A 85 -22.06 8.47 0.37
N GLN A 86 -21.73 9.76 0.14
CA GLN A 86 -22.70 10.77 -0.29
C GLN A 86 -22.90 10.74 -1.82
N GLY A 87 -21.80 10.51 -2.56
CA GLY A 87 -21.82 10.44 -4.01
C GLY A 87 -21.87 9.02 -4.55
N GLU A 88 -21.83 8.00 -3.70
CA GLU A 88 -21.70 6.57 -4.09
C GLU A 88 -20.53 6.35 -5.06
N GLN A 89 -19.46 7.14 -4.90
CA GLN A 89 -18.32 7.16 -5.79
C GLN A 89 -17.11 6.48 -5.16
N ILE A 90 -16.48 5.56 -5.88
CA ILE A 90 -15.22 4.95 -5.49
C ILE A 90 -14.07 5.63 -6.23
N THR A 91 -13.04 6.00 -5.50
CA THR A 91 -11.78 6.51 -6.04
C THR A 91 -10.63 5.61 -5.59
N ILE A 92 -9.84 5.11 -6.54
CA ILE A 92 -8.57 4.47 -6.23
C ILE A 92 -7.45 5.49 -6.44
N ARG A 93 -6.71 5.77 -5.37
CA ARG A 93 -5.55 6.65 -5.41
C ARG A 93 -4.28 5.83 -5.29
N LEU A 94 -3.38 5.99 -6.25
CA LEU A 94 -2.13 5.26 -6.39
C LEU A 94 -0.94 6.15 -6.02
N SER A 95 0.07 5.58 -5.37
CA SER A 95 1.32 6.27 -5.08
C SER A 95 2.24 6.21 -6.29
N TRP A 96 2.60 7.38 -6.84
CA TRP A 96 3.61 7.46 -7.89
C TRP A 96 4.98 6.98 -7.42
N ASP A 97 5.39 7.40 -6.21
CA ASP A 97 6.67 7.03 -5.62
C ASP A 97 6.78 5.50 -5.37
N ALA A 98 5.66 4.85 -5.02
CA ALA A 98 5.61 3.40 -4.90
C ALA A 98 5.72 2.71 -6.27
N TYR A 99 5.05 3.24 -7.29
CA TYR A 99 5.17 2.72 -8.64
C TYR A 99 6.61 2.81 -9.17
N GLU A 100 7.27 3.95 -8.98
CA GLU A 100 8.69 4.12 -9.36
C GLU A 100 9.62 3.13 -8.64
N ALA A 101 9.33 2.81 -7.38
CA ALA A 101 10.12 1.88 -6.58
C ALA A 101 9.88 0.41 -6.94
N TYR A 102 8.65 0.03 -7.26
CA TYR A 102 8.25 -1.36 -7.48
C TYR A 102 8.34 -1.80 -8.95
N GLY A 103 8.15 -0.88 -9.89
CA GLY A 103 7.84 -1.22 -11.27
C GLY A 103 6.43 -1.80 -11.42
N TRP A 104 5.97 -1.97 -12.67
CA TRP A 104 4.59 -2.39 -12.94
C TRP A 104 4.25 -3.79 -12.44
N GLU A 105 5.14 -4.75 -12.60
CA GLU A 105 4.90 -6.15 -12.21
C GLU A 105 4.48 -6.25 -10.73
N GLN A 106 5.27 -5.67 -9.83
CA GLN A 106 4.94 -5.64 -8.41
C GLN A 106 3.79 -4.68 -8.10
N PHE A 107 3.71 -3.53 -8.79
CA PHE A 107 2.68 -2.52 -8.55
C PHE A 107 1.28 -2.98 -8.99
N SER A 108 1.16 -3.87 -9.97
CA SER A 108 -0.11 -4.49 -10.37
C SER A 108 -0.78 -5.23 -9.20
N ARG A 109 -0.01 -5.79 -8.26
CA ARG A 109 -0.52 -6.40 -7.03
C ARG A 109 -1.21 -5.37 -6.12
N VAL A 110 -0.69 -4.14 -6.08
CA VAL A 110 -1.33 -3.03 -5.36
C VAL A 110 -2.69 -2.70 -5.98
N VAL A 111 -2.77 -2.65 -7.31
CA VAL A 111 -4.05 -2.42 -8.01
C VAL A 111 -5.05 -3.52 -7.64
N ARG A 112 -4.65 -4.79 -7.66
CA ARG A 112 -5.49 -5.93 -7.28
C ARG A 112 -5.93 -5.86 -5.81
N HIS A 113 -5.05 -5.41 -4.92
CA HIS A 113 -5.38 -5.18 -3.50
C HIS A 113 -6.50 -4.13 -3.35
N GLU A 114 -6.37 -3.00 -4.03
CA GLU A 114 -7.38 -1.93 -3.97
C GLU A 114 -8.70 -2.33 -4.64
N LEU A 115 -8.66 -3.24 -5.62
CA LEU A 115 -9.88 -3.82 -6.21
C LEU A 115 -10.66 -4.70 -5.22
N ILE A 116 -9.99 -5.43 -4.32
CA ILE A 116 -10.68 -6.17 -3.26
C ILE A 116 -11.42 -5.20 -2.35
N HIS A 117 -10.80 -4.09 -1.94
CA HIS A 117 -11.47 -3.06 -1.14
C HIS A 117 -12.62 -2.41 -1.89
N THR A 118 -12.45 -2.17 -3.19
CA THR A 118 -13.51 -1.63 -4.05
C THR A 118 -14.71 -2.58 -4.12
N TRP A 119 -14.46 -3.88 -4.29
CA TRP A 119 -15.49 -4.90 -4.23
C TRP A 119 -16.18 -4.96 -2.85
N GLN A 120 -15.42 -4.88 -1.75
CA GLN A 120 -15.99 -4.83 -0.40
C GLN A 120 -16.89 -3.60 -0.20
N TYR A 121 -16.49 -2.43 -0.70
CA TYR A 121 -17.35 -1.24 -0.66
C TYR A 121 -18.64 -1.44 -1.46
N HIS A 122 -18.55 -2.06 -2.63
CA HIS A 122 -19.70 -2.34 -3.48
C HIS A 122 -20.69 -3.31 -2.82
N GLU A 123 -20.19 -4.39 -2.22
CA GLU A 123 -21.02 -5.44 -1.62
C GLU A 123 -21.52 -5.11 -0.21
N TYR A 124 -20.68 -4.48 0.60
CA TYR A 124 -20.93 -4.34 2.04
C TYR A 124 -20.95 -2.88 2.52
N GLY A 125 -20.56 -1.92 1.71
CA GLY A 125 -20.44 -0.50 2.09
C GLY A 125 -19.27 -0.18 3.02
N GLU A 126 -18.48 -1.18 3.39
CA GLU A 126 -17.29 -1.04 4.23
C GLU A 126 -16.18 -1.97 3.76
N ALA A 127 -14.92 -1.65 4.08
CA ALA A 127 -13.76 -2.43 3.68
C ALA A 127 -12.81 -2.66 4.84
N ASP A 128 -12.29 -3.88 4.95
CA ASP A 128 -11.28 -4.29 5.93
C ASP A 128 -10.36 -5.38 5.35
N HIS A 129 -9.40 -5.85 6.14
CA HIS A 129 -8.54 -6.99 5.80
C HIS A 129 -8.97 -8.28 6.51
N GLY A 130 -10.26 -8.44 6.78
CA GLY A 130 -10.86 -9.61 7.42
C GLY A 130 -10.99 -10.83 6.50
N SER A 131 -11.95 -11.69 6.79
CA SER A 131 -12.18 -12.93 6.00
C SER A 131 -12.62 -12.64 4.58
N THR A 132 -13.46 -11.63 4.38
CA THR A 132 -13.96 -11.19 3.07
C THR A 132 -12.85 -10.66 2.16
N PHE A 133 -11.78 -10.09 2.71
CA PHE A 133 -10.59 -9.71 1.99
C PHE A 133 -9.69 -10.93 1.71
N LYS A 134 -9.39 -11.71 2.76
CA LYS A 134 -8.40 -12.79 2.70
C LYS A 134 -8.71 -13.86 1.66
N GLN A 135 -9.99 -14.14 1.41
CA GLN A 135 -10.40 -15.12 0.40
C GLN A 135 -9.94 -14.77 -1.02
N TRP A 136 -9.66 -13.49 -1.29
CA TRP A 136 -9.24 -12.99 -2.59
C TRP A 136 -7.74 -12.80 -2.75
N VAL A 137 -6.96 -12.90 -1.67
CA VAL A 137 -5.51 -12.68 -1.71
C VAL A 137 -4.81 -13.65 -2.65
N GLU A 138 -5.07 -14.95 -2.52
CA GLU A 138 -4.49 -15.99 -3.37
C GLU A 138 -5.06 -15.96 -4.80
N PRO A 139 -6.39 -15.93 -5.04
CA PRO A 139 -6.95 -15.86 -6.38
C PRO A 139 -6.48 -14.67 -7.22
N LEU A 140 -6.26 -13.52 -6.57
CA LEU A 140 -5.80 -12.30 -7.24
C LEU A 140 -4.28 -12.13 -7.20
N GLU A 141 -3.53 -13.11 -6.70
CA GLU A 141 -2.08 -13.03 -6.57
C GLU A 141 -1.60 -11.70 -5.97
N THR A 142 -2.27 -11.26 -4.91
CA THR A 142 -1.94 -10.03 -4.20
C THR A 142 -1.53 -10.32 -2.76
N ASP A 143 -1.15 -9.28 -2.03
CA ASP A 143 -0.72 -9.38 -0.65
C ASP A 143 -1.71 -8.65 0.28
N ARG A 144 -1.85 -9.16 1.52
CA ARG A 144 -2.65 -8.49 2.54
C ARG A 144 -2.07 -7.13 2.92
N HIS A 145 -0.77 -6.96 2.79
CA HIS A 145 -0.03 -5.75 3.14
C HIS A 145 0.97 -5.43 2.03
N CYS A 146 0.95 -4.19 1.55
CA CYS A 146 1.96 -3.72 0.61
C CYS A 146 3.32 -3.62 1.29
N GLU A 147 4.38 -4.00 0.60
CA GLU A 147 5.75 -3.76 1.03
C GLU A 147 6.01 -2.25 1.22
N ARG A 148 7.05 -1.94 1.96
CA ARG A 148 7.46 -0.55 2.18
C ARG A 148 8.39 -0.12 1.07
N TYR A 149 8.08 0.99 0.41
CA TYR A 149 8.85 1.55 -0.69
C TYR A 149 9.63 2.81 -0.32
N ALA A 150 9.25 3.47 0.78
CA ALA A 150 9.91 4.69 1.23
C ALA A 150 10.82 4.41 2.43
N ASP A 151 11.98 5.05 2.47
CA ASP A 151 12.84 5.03 3.63
C ASP A 151 12.23 5.89 4.76
N PRO A 152 12.35 5.47 6.01
CA PRO A 152 11.92 6.28 7.14
C PRO A 152 12.80 7.52 7.27
N LYS A 153 12.20 8.65 7.64
CA LYS A 153 12.92 9.88 7.96
C LYS A 153 13.38 9.93 9.42
N TYR A 154 12.72 9.17 10.27
CA TYR A 154 12.99 9.10 11.70
C TYR A 154 12.74 7.69 12.21
N TRP A 155 13.49 7.30 13.23
CA TRP A 155 13.25 6.12 14.02
C TRP A 155 12.83 6.53 15.44
N VAL A 156 11.74 5.95 15.92
CA VAL A 156 11.37 6.00 17.35
C VAL A 156 11.99 4.76 18.00
N ILE A 157 12.92 4.97 18.93
CA ILE A 157 13.67 3.91 19.59
C ILE A 157 13.29 3.86 21.06
N CYS A 158 13.01 2.66 21.57
CA CYS A 158 12.77 2.44 23.00
C CYS A 158 14.07 2.19 23.72
N ALA A 159 14.31 2.89 24.84
CA ALA A 159 15.50 2.72 25.65
C ALA A 159 15.51 1.38 26.44
N GLU A 160 14.35 0.77 26.69
CA GLU A 160 14.22 -0.44 27.51
C GLU A 160 14.20 -1.73 26.68
N CYS A 161 13.39 -1.79 25.61
CA CYS A 161 13.23 -3.01 24.82
C CYS A 161 13.85 -2.90 23.42
N GLU A 162 14.57 -1.82 23.13
CA GLU A 162 15.29 -1.56 21.89
C GLU A 162 14.42 -1.63 20.61
N SER A 163 13.09 -1.64 20.75
CA SER A 163 12.19 -1.63 19.60
C SER A 163 12.39 -0.35 18.78
N ARG A 164 12.40 -0.52 17.45
CA ARG A 164 12.53 0.58 16.49
C ARG A 164 11.28 0.67 15.65
N ASP A 165 10.61 1.84 15.67
CA ASP A 165 9.42 2.13 14.87
C ASP A 165 9.69 3.23 13.87
N PRO A 166 9.51 3.01 12.56
CA PRO A 166 9.79 4.01 11.54
C PRO A 166 8.74 5.13 11.52
N ARG A 167 9.20 6.34 11.24
CA ARG A 167 8.35 7.51 10.99
C ARG A 167 8.78 8.21 9.71
N TYR A 168 7.82 8.46 8.83
CA TYR A 168 8.04 9.06 7.51
C TYR A 168 7.80 10.58 7.51
N ARG A 169 7.33 11.13 8.61
CA ARG A 169 7.07 12.56 8.79
C ARG A 169 7.32 12.99 10.23
N ARG A 170 7.52 14.28 10.41
CA ARG A 170 7.69 14.89 11.75
C ARG A 170 6.36 14.93 12.51
N SER A 171 5.93 13.77 12.99
CA SER A 171 4.70 13.57 13.77
C SER A 171 4.81 14.18 15.18
N LYS A 172 3.70 14.19 15.95
CA LYS A 172 3.70 14.64 17.34
C LYS A 172 4.70 13.88 18.22
N VAL A 173 4.80 12.55 18.02
CA VAL A 173 5.78 11.71 18.74
C VAL A 173 7.22 12.12 18.42
N VAL A 174 7.52 12.41 17.13
CA VAL A 174 8.86 12.85 16.72
C VAL A 174 9.19 14.24 17.28
N LYS A 175 8.20 15.12 17.41
CA LYS A 175 8.40 16.49 17.93
C LYS A 175 8.53 16.55 19.46
N HIS A 176 7.86 15.65 20.15
CA HIS A 176 7.69 15.65 21.60
C HIS A 176 7.78 14.23 22.17
N PRO A 177 8.92 13.53 21.99
CA PRO A 177 9.08 12.15 22.44
C PRO A 177 8.90 12.01 23.97
N GLU A 178 9.22 13.07 24.72
CA GLU A 178 9.07 13.13 26.17
C GLU A 178 7.62 12.98 26.68
N LYS A 179 6.63 13.15 25.79
CA LYS A 179 5.19 13.00 26.11
C LYS A 179 4.65 11.61 25.80
N TYR A 180 5.50 10.70 25.34
CA TYR A 180 5.09 9.38 24.87
C TYR A 180 5.98 8.31 25.50
N SER A 181 5.46 7.09 25.55
CA SER A 181 6.17 5.89 25.99
C SER A 181 6.08 4.81 24.95
N CYS A 182 6.93 3.81 25.04
CA CYS A 182 6.92 2.65 24.16
C CYS A 182 5.60 1.87 24.29
N GLY A 183 4.91 1.63 23.19
CA GLY A 183 3.66 0.87 23.16
C GLY A 183 3.82 -0.61 23.54
N ARG A 184 5.05 -1.15 23.54
CA ARG A 184 5.33 -2.55 23.88
C ARG A 184 5.63 -2.76 25.36
N CYS A 185 6.46 -1.90 25.96
CA CYS A 185 6.94 -2.09 27.33
C CYS A 185 6.71 -0.89 28.26
N GLY A 186 6.21 0.24 27.75
CA GLY A 186 6.01 1.47 28.52
C GLY A 186 7.28 2.27 28.78
N GLY A 187 8.46 1.81 28.31
CA GLY A 187 9.75 2.48 28.50
C GLY A 187 9.86 3.82 27.77
N ALA A 188 10.89 4.59 28.14
CA ALA A 188 11.18 5.87 27.50
C ALA A 188 11.57 5.69 26.03
N ILE A 189 11.19 6.69 25.20
CA ILE A 189 11.51 6.66 23.77
C ILE A 189 12.42 7.83 23.39
N SER A 190 13.25 7.60 22.37
CA SER A 190 14.10 8.60 21.72
C SER A 190 13.86 8.63 20.24
N ILE A 191 14.32 9.70 19.56
CA ILE A 191 14.22 9.88 18.12
C ILE A 191 15.61 9.90 17.50
N GLU A 192 15.79 9.12 16.45
CA GLU A 192 16.97 9.13 15.58
C GLU A 192 16.52 9.56 14.17
N GLU A 193 17.25 10.44 13.51
CA GLU A 193 17.06 10.75 12.09
C GLU A 193 17.71 9.65 11.26
N ALA A 194 17.03 9.22 10.17
CA ALA A 194 17.49 8.12 9.31
C ALA A 194 18.53 8.60 8.27
#